data_4f5f4b5a6c5e27c6d4061871df352de2
#
_entry.id   4f5f4b5a6c5e27c6d4061871df352de2
#
_cell.length_a   1.000
_cell.length_b   1.000
_cell.length_c   1.000
_cell.angle_alpha   90.00
_cell.angle_beta   90.00
_cell.angle_gamma   90.00
#
_symmetry.space_group_name_H-M   'P 1'
#
loop_
_entity.id
_entity.type
_entity.pdbx_description
1 polymer ?
#
loop_
_entity_poly.entity_id
_entity_poly.type
_entity_poly.pdbx_seq_one_letter_code
_entity_poly.pdbx_strand_id
1 'polypeptide(L)'
;MRGRKITFFIVLAIALVMTYTALYGINIPLWGALELKIPGAPDIRFGIDIRGGVDAVFEPADLDRAPTAEELDAARSVIETRLDQQNILDREVTVDKQNGYIIVRFPWKADETEFDPESAIAELGETAMLTFRDEEGNILLEGSHVKNSTVQMDSRYGKYVVALEFDEEGTKLFSEATERLVGEVINIYMDDTLIQSAVVREHISTGEAMIDGMSGLEEAKALSDKINAGALPFSMVTKNHSTISPTLGSGALDIMVMAGGIAFIIICILLIIYYRLPGFVACISLLIQISGQLLAIAIPQITLTLTGIAGIILSIGMGVDANIIISERISEEIKAGKTLGAAISAGFKNAFSSVFDGNITVLIVAVVLWRFGSGSVLSFAYSLFTGIIFNFVAGVTASRLMIRSLSQYEFLRNPKLYTCLSRRVTL
;
A
#
# COMPACT_ATOMS: atom_id res chain seq x y z
N MET A 1 -45.70 -0.83 11.27
CA MET A 1 -44.97 -1.84 12.11
C MET A 1 -44.28 -2.95 11.30
N ARG A 2 -44.75 -3.31 10.09
CA ARG A 2 -44.13 -4.36 9.24
C ARG A 2 -42.67 -4.05 8.85
N GLY A 3 -42.32 -2.81 8.56
CA GLY A 3 -40.95 -2.44 8.11
C GLY A 3 -39.83 -2.64 9.14
N ARG A 4 -40.13 -2.65 10.43
CA ARG A 4 -39.11 -2.85 11.48
C ARG A 4 -38.72 -4.30 11.69
N LYS A 5 -39.58 -5.26 11.33
CA LYS A 5 -39.26 -6.70 11.44
C LYS A 5 -38.28 -7.15 10.33
N ILE A 6 -38.37 -6.54 9.16
CA ILE A 6 -37.54 -6.87 7.98
C ILE A 6 -36.10 -6.34 8.14
N THR A 7 -35.86 -5.37 9.01
CA THR A 7 -34.55 -4.70 9.16
C THR A 7 -33.41 -5.68 9.48
N PHE A 8 -33.67 -6.71 10.30
CA PHE A 8 -32.68 -7.75 10.60
C PHE A 8 -32.22 -8.47 9.32
N PHE A 9 -33.16 -8.91 8.49
CA PHE A 9 -32.81 -9.63 7.26
C PHE A 9 -32.12 -8.73 6.22
N ILE A 10 -32.49 -7.45 6.18
CA ILE A 10 -31.80 -6.47 5.32
C ILE A 10 -30.35 -6.30 5.76
N VAL A 11 -30.10 -6.10 7.06
CA VAL A 11 -28.73 -5.97 7.60
C VAL A 11 -27.95 -7.26 7.41
N LEU A 12 -28.56 -8.43 7.61
CA LEU A 12 -27.95 -9.72 7.36
C LEU A 12 -27.60 -9.90 5.87
N ALA A 13 -28.50 -9.55 4.97
CA ALA A 13 -28.23 -9.59 3.53
C ALA A 13 -27.06 -8.68 3.14
N ILE A 14 -27.03 -7.46 3.67
CA ILE A 14 -25.89 -6.54 3.47
C ILE A 14 -24.60 -7.15 4.02
N ALA A 15 -24.64 -7.74 5.21
CA ALA A 15 -23.48 -8.41 5.81
C ALA A 15 -22.95 -9.53 4.91
N LEU A 16 -23.83 -10.38 4.39
CA LEU A 16 -23.46 -11.49 3.49
C LEU A 16 -22.87 -10.99 2.16
N VAL A 17 -23.49 -9.97 1.55
CA VAL A 17 -22.98 -9.36 0.33
C VAL A 17 -21.62 -8.71 0.57
N MET A 18 -21.45 -7.93 1.65
CA MET A 18 -20.17 -7.33 2.00
C MET A 18 -19.10 -8.39 2.25
N THR A 19 -19.44 -9.47 2.97
CA THR A 19 -18.48 -10.56 3.25
C THR A 19 -18.09 -11.28 1.95
N TYR A 20 -19.06 -11.55 1.07
CA TYR A 20 -18.77 -12.14 -0.24
C TYR A 20 -17.87 -11.24 -1.07
N THR A 21 -18.20 -9.94 -1.17
CA THR A 21 -17.39 -8.94 -1.90
C THR A 21 -16.00 -8.80 -1.31
N ALA A 22 -15.87 -8.78 0.02
CA ALA A 22 -14.58 -8.68 0.69
C ALA A 22 -13.68 -9.90 0.45
N LEU A 23 -14.25 -11.11 0.34
CA LEU A 23 -13.48 -12.34 0.15
C LEU A 23 -13.10 -12.60 -1.31
N TYR A 24 -14.01 -12.31 -2.26
CA TYR A 24 -13.83 -12.71 -3.66
C TYR A 24 -13.72 -11.54 -4.63
N GLY A 25 -14.05 -10.31 -4.20
CA GLY A 25 -14.27 -9.20 -5.12
C GLY A 25 -15.55 -9.37 -5.94
N ILE A 26 -15.91 -8.36 -6.70
CA ILE A 26 -17.03 -8.41 -7.65
C ILE A 26 -16.58 -7.80 -8.97
N ASN A 27 -16.73 -8.57 -10.06
CA ASN A 27 -16.60 -8.09 -11.44
C ASN A 27 -17.98 -8.08 -12.08
N ILE A 28 -18.54 -6.89 -12.30
CA ILE A 28 -19.82 -6.72 -12.98
C ILE A 28 -19.54 -6.17 -14.37
N PRO A 29 -19.74 -6.95 -15.46
CA PRO A 29 -19.70 -6.40 -16.82
C PRO A 29 -20.90 -5.44 -16.97
N LEU A 30 -20.63 -4.14 -17.04
CA LEU A 30 -21.59 -3.13 -17.44
C LEU A 30 -21.62 -3.03 -18.96
N TRP A 31 -22.76 -2.66 -19.51
CA TRP A 31 -22.98 -2.57 -20.95
C TRP A 31 -21.90 -1.77 -21.68
N GLY A 32 -21.22 -2.38 -22.65
CA GLY A 32 -20.07 -1.82 -23.36
C GLY A 32 -18.73 -2.19 -22.69
N ALA A 33 -17.69 -1.44 -22.95
CA ALA A 33 -16.33 -1.67 -22.45
C ALA A 33 -16.11 -1.25 -20.98
N LEU A 34 -17.15 -0.95 -20.23
CA LEU A 34 -17.07 -0.56 -18.80
C LEU A 34 -17.30 -1.78 -17.91
N GLU A 35 -16.25 -2.25 -17.26
CA GLU A 35 -16.30 -3.24 -16.18
C GLU A 35 -16.23 -2.52 -14.83
N LEU A 36 -17.21 -2.76 -13.96
CA LEU A 36 -17.12 -2.33 -12.56
C LEU A 36 -16.44 -3.43 -11.77
N LYS A 37 -15.14 -3.25 -11.50
CA LYS A 37 -14.37 -4.13 -10.63
C LYS A 37 -14.34 -3.56 -9.21
N ILE A 38 -14.92 -4.30 -8.24
CA ILE A 38 -14.76 -4.03 -6.81
C ILE A 38 -13.73 -5.02 -6.29
N PRO A 39 -12.52 -4.56 -5.92
CA PRO A 39 -11.46 -5.45 -5.44
C PRO A 39 -11.82 -6.07 -4.09
N GLY A 40 -11.37 -7.31 -3.89
CA GLY A 40 -11.53 -8.07 -2.65
C GLY A 40 -10.18 -8.49 -2.04
N ALA A 41 -10.22 -9.46 -1.15
CA ALA A 41 -9.00 -9.98 -0.48
C ALA A 41 -7.91 -10.46 -1.46
N PRO A 42 -8.22 -11.11 -2.60
CA PRO A 42 -7.19 -11.50 -3.57
C PRO A 42 -6.47 -10.33 -4.24
N ASP A 43 -7.10 -9.15 -4.28
CA ASP A 43 -6.55 -7.96 -4.92
C ASP A 43 -5.79 -7.06 -3.91
N ILE A 44 -5.68 -7.45 -2.64
CA ILE A 44 -4.96 -6.67 -1.62
C ILE A 44 -3.46 -6.69 -1.93
N ARG A 45 -2.87 -5.50 -1.91
CA ARG A 45 -1.41 -5.34 -2.01
C ARG A 45 -0.77 -5.65 -0.67
N PHE A 46 0.20 -6.56 -0.68
CA PHE A 46 0.94 -6.91 0.52
C PHE A 46 2.31 -6.23 0.54
N GLY A 47 2.75 -5.81 1.73
CA GLY A 47 4.07 -5.23 1.94
C GLY A 47 5.21 -6.25 1.85
N ILE A 48 6.43 -5.73 1.88
CA ILE A 48 7.65 -6.53 1.78
C ILE A 48 7.82 -7.56 2.90
N ASP A 49 7.23 -7.30 4.05
CA ASP A 49 7.20 -8.19 5.21
C ASP A 49 6.38 -9.48 4.97
N ILE A 50 5.47 -9.46 3.97
CA ILE A 50 4.65 -10.60 3.55
C ILE A 50 5.14 -11.18 2.22
N ARG A 51 5.37 -10.33 1.21
CA ARG A 51 5.84 -10.76 -0.12
C ARG A 51 7.33 -11.09 -0.17
N GLY A 52 8.07 -10.63 0.82
CA GLY A 52 9.51 -10.52 0.74
C GLY A 52 9.93 -9.29 -0.07
N GLY A 53 11.16 -8.86 0.08
CA GLY A 53 11.66 -7.68 -0.60
C GLY A 53 12.86 -7.07 0.08
N VAL A 54 13.18 -5.85 -0.33
CA VAL A 54 14.31 -5.07 0.13
C VAL A 54 13.82 -3.83 0.87
N ASP A 55 14.43 -3.54 2.01
CA ASP A 55 14.36 -2.27 2.75
C ASP A 55 15.77 -1.69 2.77
N ALA A 56 16.04 -0.65 2.00
CA ALA A 56 17.33 -0.03 1.87
C ALA A 56 17.27 1.45 2.30
N VAL A 57 18.28 1.87 3.04
CA VAL A 57 18.49 3.27 3.42
C VAL A 57 19.69 3.80 2.66
N PHE A 58 19.46 4.78 1.81
CA PHE A 58 20.48 5.46 1.03
C PHE A 58 20.89 6.76 1.69
N GLU A 59 22.21 7.04 1.68
CA GLU A 59 22.78 8.31 2.09
C GLU A 59 23.67 8.89 0.97
N PRO A 60 23.81 10.22 0.88
CA PRO A 60 24.73 10.85 -0.06
C PRO A 60 26.17 10.40 0.19
N ALA A 61 26.90 10.04 -0.89
CA ALA A 61 28.31 9.62 -0.80
C ALA A 61 29.29 10.78 -0.92
N ASP A 62 29.04 11.70 -1.89
CA ASP A 62 30.03 12.67 -2.37
C ASP A 62 29.65 14.12 -2.09
N LEU A 63 28.79 14.35 -1.09
CA LEU A 63 28.40 15.69 -0.68
C LEU A 63 29.11 16.10 0.60
N ASP A 64 29.92 17.17 0.54
CA ASP A 64 30.54 17.80 1.72
C ASP A 64 29.52 18.57 2.60
N ARG A 65 28.25 18.58 2.21
CA ARG A 65 27.14 19.24 2.90
C ARG A 65 25.90 18.34 2.97
N ALA A 66 24.99 18.66 3.85
CA ALA A 66 23.69 17.99 3.83
C ALA A 66 22.93 18.31 2.54
N PRO A 67 22.27 17.32 1.91
CA PRO A 67 21.47 17.54 0.72
C PRO A 67 20.28 18.46 1.03
N THR A 68 19.89 19.28 0.07
CA THR A 68 18.70 20.14 0.19
C THR A 68 17.43 19.30 0.06
N ALA A 69 16.30 19.86 0.53
CA ALA A 69 15.02 19.19 0.39
C ALA A 69 14.63 18.98 -1.10
N GLU A 70 15.02 19.89 -1.97
CA GLU A 70 14.77 19.81 -3.42
C GLU A 70 15.60 18.71 -4.08
N GLU A 71 16.88 18.58 -3.71
CA GLU A 71 17.75 17.53 -4.20
C GLU A 71 17.27 16.14 -3.75
N LEU A 72 16.80 16.00 -2.51
CA LEU A 72 16.25 14.76 -2.01
C LEU A 72 14.93 14.39 -2.71
N ASP A 73 14.06 15.37 -2.96
CA ASP A 73 12.81 15.15 -3.69
C ASP A 73 13.08 14.79 -5.18
N ALA A 74 14.11 15.37 -5.80
CA ALA A 74 14.57 14.99 -7.15
C ALA A 74 15.11 13.55 -7.17
N ALA A 75 16.02 13.20 -6.25
CA ALA A 75 16.54 11.84 -6.13
C ALA A 75 15.41 10.80 -5.90
N ARG A 76 14.45 11.13 -5.06
CA ARG A 76 13.25 10.31 -4.87
C ARG A 76 12.52 10.07 -6.20
N SER A 77 12.30 11.12 -6.99
CA SER A 77 11.58 11.01 -8.26
C SER A 77 12.32 10.09 -9.25
N VAL A 78 13.65 10.18 -9.31
CA VAL A 78 14.48 9.29 -10.14
C VAL A 78 14.35 7.84 -9.71
N ILE A 79 14.45 7.57 -8.40
CA ILE A 79 14.30 6.22 -7.84
C ILE A 79 12.90 5.65 -8.13
N GLU A 80 11.85 6.45 -7.93
CA GLU A 80 10.48 6.05 -8.24
C GLU A 80 10.33 5.70 -9.73
N THR A 81 10.94 6.49 -10.63
CA THR A 81 10.92 6.24 -12.08
C THR A 81 11.66 4.93 -12.43
N ARG A 82 12.81 4.67 -11.82
CA ARG A 82 13.56 3.41 -12.02
C ARG A 82 12.76 2.18 -11.59
N LEU A 83 12.09 2.26 -10.45
CA LEU A 83 11.21 1.20 -9.96
C LEU A 83 9.98 1.01 -10.86
N ASP A 84 9.42 2.10 -11.43
CA ASP A 84 8.33 2.02 -12.41
C ASP A 84 8.76 1.31 -13.69
N GLN A 85 9.92 1.62 -14.22
CA GLN A 85 10.47 0.97 -15.41
C GLN A 85 10.73 -0.52 -15.21
N GLN A 86 11.11 -0.91 -13.99
CA GLN A 86 11.23 -2.31 -13.60
C GLN A 86 9.88 -3.00 -13.30
N ASN A 87 8.76 -2.28 -13.49
CA ASN A 87 7.41 -2.74 -13.16
C ASN A 87 7.21 -3.08 -11.66
N ILE A 88 8.00 -2.45 -10.79
CA ILE A 88 7.86 -2.56 -9.32
C ILE A 88 6.95 -1.43 -8.83
N LEU A 89 5.65 -1.66 -8.93
CA LEU A 89 4.63 -0.66 -8.59
C LEU A 89 4.31 -0.61 -7.08
N ASP A 90 4.52 -1.73 -6.37
CA ASP A 90 4.25 -1.87 -4.93
C ASP A 90 5.48 -1.43 -4.11
N ARG A 91 5.93 -0.20 -4.30
CA ARG A 91 7.09 0.38 -3.64
C ARG A 91 6.72 1.48 -2.66
N GLU A 92 7.59 1.72 -1.72
CA GLU A 92 7.54 2.87 -0.82
C GLU A 92 8.89 3.60 -0.85
N VAL A 93 8.89 4.86 -1.26
CA VAL A 93 10.08 5.72 -1.24
C VAL A 93 9.80 6.90 -0.31
N THR A 94 10.50 6.94 0.81
CA THR A 94 10.33 7.96 1.86
C THR A 94 11.59 8.77 2.01
N VAL A 95 11.45 10.10 2.07
CA VAL A 95 12.56 11.03 2.29
C VAL A 95 12.60 11.47 3.75
N ASP A 96 13.71 11.20 4.43
CA ASP A 96 14.02 11.75 5.75
C ASP A 96 14.82 13.05 5.57
N LYS A 97 14.11 14.17 5.51
CA LYS A 97 14.71 15.51 5.33
C LYS A 97 15.56 15.98 6.49
N GLN A 98 15.40 15.38 7.68
CA GLN A 98 16.18 15.78 8.87
C GLN A 98 17.58 15.15 8.85
N ASN A 99 17.66 13.90 8.43
CA ASN A 99 18.91 13.15 8.38
C ASN A 99 19.54 13.12 6.98
N GLY A 100 18.83 13.56 5.93
CA GLY A 100 19.29 13.55 4.55
C GLY A 100 19.28 12.16 3.90
N TYR A 101 18.38 11.26 4.33
CA TYR A 101 18.32 9.89 3.84
C TYR A 101 17.11 9.65 2.92
N ILE A 102 17.25 8.68 2.02
CA ILE A 102 16.16 8.14 1.22
C ILE A 102 15.97 6.68 1.61
N ILE A 103 14.77 6.34 2.09
CA ILE A 103 14.39 5.00 2.49
C ILE A 103 13.56 4.42 1.36
N VAL A 104 14.02 3.32 0.78
CA VAL A 104 13.38 2.64 -0.35
C VAL A 104 13.00 1.23 0.07
N ARG A 105 11.71 0.91 -0.05
CA ARG A 105 11.16 -0.41 0.21
C ARG A 105 10.45 -0.91 -1.03
N PHE A 106 10.84 -2.08 -1.52
CA PHE A 106 10.20 -2.69 -2.69
C PHE A 106 10.18 -4.22 -2.59
N PRO A 107 9.10 -4.87 -3.06
CA PRO A 107 8.99 -6.32 -3.08
C PRO A 107 9.83 -6.91 -4.22
N TRP A 108 10.17 -8.20 -4.09
CA TRP A 108 10.71 -8.98 -5.19
C TRP A 108 9.71 -9.08 -6.34
N LYS A 109 10.21 -9.19 -7.56
CA LYS A 109 9.37 -9.45 -8.74
C LYS A 109 8.73 -10.83 -8.62
N ALA A 110 7.52 -11.00 -9.17
CA ALA A 110 6.74 -12.22 -9.00
C ALA A 110 7.37 -13.47 -9.67
N ASP A 111 8.21 -13.26 -10.68
CA ASP A 111 8.91 -14.27 -11.47
C ASP A 111 10.41 -14.40 -11.12
N GLU A 112 10.87 -13.66 -10.11
CA GLU A 112 12.27 -13.67 -9.68
C GLU A 112 12.56 -14.95 -8.87
N THR A 113 13.53 -15.72 -9.33
CA THR A 113 13.95 -16.98 -8.69
C THR A 113 15.28 -16.86 -7.94
N GLU A 114 16.10 -15.90 -8.34
CA GLU A 114 17.35 -15.55 -7.66
C GLU A 114 17.21 -14.17 -7.02
N PHE A 115 17.25 -14.14 -5.70
CA PHE A 115 17.07 -12.92 -4.93
C PHE A 115 18.43 -12.32 -4.59
N ASP A 116 18.91 -11.39 -5.42
CA ASP A 116 20.14 -10.65 -5.19
C ASP A 116 19.84 -9.20 -4.77
N PRO A 117 19.79 -8.94 -3.45
CA PRO A 117 19.51 -7.61 -2.93
C PRO A 117 20.64 -6.61 -3.22
N GLU A 118 21.88 -7.05 -3.26
CA GLU A 118 23.02 -6.16 -3.48
C GLU A 118 22.97 -5.57 -4.88
N SER A 119 22.71 -6.40 -5.89
CA SER A 119 22.55 -5.95 -7.28
C SER A 119 21.35 -5.01 -7.44
N ALA A 120 20.18 -5.37 -6.86
CA ALA A 120 18.99 -4.54 -6.94
C ALA A 120 19.17 -3.17 -6.27
N ILE A 121 19.87 -3.12 -5.14
CA ILE A 121 20.17 -1.88 -4.42
C ILE A 121 21.20 -1.04 -5.20
N ALA A 122 22.26 -1.67 -5.71
CA ALA A 122 23.30 -0.99 -6.47
C ALA A 122 22.71 -0.29 -7.70
N GLU A 123 21.85 -0.98 -8.46
CA GLU A 123 21.17 -0.43 -9.64
C GLU A 123 20.33 0.82 -9.31
N LEU A 124 19.67 0.85 -8.15
CA LEU A 124 18.89 2.01 -7.72
C LEU A 124 19.76 3.19 -7.30
N GLY A 125 20.93 2.93 -6.73
CA GLY A 125 21.89 3.93 -6.23
C GLY A 125 22.84 4.48 -7.30
N GLU A 126 22.92 3.88 -8.49
CA GLU A 126 23.76 4.37 -9.59
C GLU A 126 23.37 5.81 -9.97
N THR A 127 24.37 6.68 -10.18
CA THR A 127 24.12 8.07 -10.57
C THR A 127 23.48 8.11 -11.95
N ALA A 128 23.94 7.26 -12.88
CA ALA A 128 23.47 7.12 -14.26
C ALA A 128 23.48 8.45 -15.01
N MET A 129 24.57 9.20 -14.84
CA MET A 129 24.75 10.50 -15.50
C MET A 129 25.30 10.30 -16.91
N LEU A 130 24.46 10.48 -17.91
CA LEU A 130 24.86 10.48 -19.31
C LEU A 130 25.61 11.78 -19.63
N THR A 131 26.79 11.67 -20.20
CA THR A 131 27.56 12.84 -20.67
C THR A 131 28.15 12.59 -22.06
N PHE A 132 28.13 13.62 -22.88
CA PHE A 132 28.82 13.66 -24.16
C PHE A 132 30.08 14.52 -23.97
N ARG A 133 31.25 13.95 -24.24
CA ARG A 133 32.55 14.59 -24.01
C ARG A 133 33.38 14.60 -25.29
N ASP A 134 34.21 15.62 -25.45
CA ASP A 134 35.24 15.64 -26.51
C ASP A 134 36.45 14.71 -26.15
N GLU A 135 37.45 14.65 -27.01
CA GLU A 135 38.67 13.89 -26.77
C GLU A 135 39.48 14.41 -25.57
N GLU A 136 39.30 15.66 -25.21
CA GLU A 136 39.98 16.30 -24.08
C GLU A 136 39.25 16.06 -22.76
N GLY A 137 38.05 15.46 -22.81
CA GLY A 137 37.21 15.15 -21.65
C GLY A 137 36.27 16.30 -21.22
N ASN A 138 36.15 17.38 -22.01
CA ASN A 138 35.23 18.46 -21.73
C ASN A 138 33.80 18.01 -22.01
N ILE A 139 32.87 18.32 -21.09
CA ILE A 139 31.45 18.00 -21.26
C ILE A 139 30.84 18.95 -22.29
N LEU A 140 30.29 18.36 -23.35
CA LEU A 140 29.58 19.06 -24.43
C LEU A 140 28.08 19.17 -24.19
N LEU A 141 27.52 18.07 -23.63
CA LEU A 141 26.12 17.93 -23.35
C LEU A 141 25.91 16.94 -22.21
N GLU A 142 24.93 17.21 -21.34
CA GLU A 142 24.52 16.33 -20.25
C GLU A 142 23.18 15.64 -20.57
N GLY A 143 22.95 14.48 -19.95
CA GLY A 143 21.73 13.70 -20.10
C GLY A 143 20.46 14.43 -19.64
N SER A 144 20.59 15.47 -18.83
CA SER A 144 19.48 16.35 -18.43
C SER A 144 18.74 17.00 -19.61
N HIS A 145 19.43 17.13 -20.75
CA HIS A 145 18.87 17.65 -22.00
C HIS A 145 18.29 16.58 -22.94
N VAL A 146 18.30 15.32 -22.52
CA VAL A 146 17.61 14.23 -23.24
C VAL A 146 16.15 14.22 -22.84
N LYS A 147 15.28 14.57 -23.79
CA LYS A 147 13.84 14.58 -23.60
C LYS A 147 13.24 13.18 -23.59
N ASN A 148 13.76 12.31 -24.45
CA ASN A 148 13.27 10.94 -24.60
C ASN A 148 14.37 10.03 -25.18
N SER A 149 14.34 8.77 -24.76
CA SER A 149 15.20 7.72 -25.25
C SER A 149 14.36 6.51 -25.66
N THR A 150 14.60 5.96 -26.86
CA THR A 150 13.85 4.81 -27.38
C THR A 150 14.77 3.79 -28.03
N VAL A 151 14.44 2.51 -27.88
CA VAL A 151 15.15 1.43 -28.56
C VAL A 151 14.61 1.28 -29.98
N GLN A 152 15.51 1.29 -30.94
CA GLN A 152 15.18 1.08 -32.35
C GLN A 152 16.06 -0.01 -32.96
N MET A 153 15.59 -0.64 -34.03
CA MET A 153 16.40 -1.56 -34.81
C MET A 153 16.96 -0.82 -36.02
N ASP A 154 18.29 -0.70 -36.11
CA ASP A 154 18.91 -0.19 -37.33
C ASP A 154 18.70 -1.19 -38.48
N SER A 155 17.89 -0.82 -39.45
CA SER A 155 17.56 -1.64 -40.61
C SER A 155 18.74 -1.96 -41.52
N ARG A 156 19.87 -1.19 -41.39
CA ARG A 156 21.09 -1.39 -42.23
C ARG A 156 21.94 -2.50 -41.69
N TYR A 157 22.03 -2.62 -40.37
CA TYR A 157 22.96 -3.55 -39.70
C TYR A 157 22.22 -4.63 -38.90
N GLY A 158 20.89 -4.53 -38.74
CA GLY A 158 20.10 -5.49 -37.96
C GLY A 158 20.45 -5.49 -36.46
N LYS A 159 21.00 -4.38 -35.96
CA LYS A 159 21.39 -4.21 -34.56
C LYS A 159 20.45 -3.27 -33.83
N TYR A 160 20.32 -3.46 -32.53
CA TYR A 160 19.57 -2.55 -31.68
C TYR A 160 20.42 -1.32 -31.39
N VAL A 161 19.78 -0.15 -31.43
CA VAL A 161 20.37 1.16 -31.14
C VAL A 161 19.45 1.91 -30.19
N VAL A 162 20.01 2.80 -29.39
CA VAL A 162 19.27 3.71 -28.53
C VAL A 162 19.19 5.07 -29.22
N ALA A 163 18.02 5.45 -29.67
CA ALA A 163 17.75 6.74 -30.27
C ALA A 163 17.40 7.75 -29.17
N LEU A 164 18.07 8.91 -29.19
CA LEU A 164 17.92 10.01 -28.27
C LEU A 164 17.23 11.19 -28.97
N GLU A 165 16.27 11.80 -28.30
CA GLU A 165 15.65 13.06 -28.69
C GLU A 165 16.03 14.11 -27.64
N PHE A 166 16.64 15.22 -28.06
CA PHE A 166 17.02 16.31 -27.18
C PHE A 166 15.91 17.35 -27.02
N ASP A 167 15.95 18.09 -25.93
CA ASP A 167 15.14 19.31 -25.78
C ASP A 167 15.69 20.46 -26.63
N GLU A 168 15.05 21.63 -26.58
CA GLU A 168 15.46 22.78 -27.41
C GLU A 168 16.88 23.28 -27.10
N GLU A 169 17.28 23.22 -25.82
CA GLU A 169 18.60 23.67 -25.38
C GLU A 169 19.67 22.63 -25.73
N GLY A 170 19.39 21.35 -25.48
CA GLY A 170 20.24 20.23 -25.88
C GLY A 170 20.44 20.14 -27.38
N THR A 171 19.40 20.41 -28.17
CA THR A 171 19.51 20.51 -29.64
C THR A 171 20.50 21.59 -30.08
N LYS A 172 20.48 22.76 -29.44
CA LYS A 172 21.45 23.84 -29.75
C LYS A 172 22.86 23.46 -29.36
N LEU A 173 23.05 22.98 -28.11
CA LEU A 173 24.36 22.54 -27.60
C LEU A 173 24.96 21.43 -28.45
N PHE A 174 24.16 20.45 -28.84
CA PHE A 174 24.61 19.33 -29.68
C PHE A 174 24.89 19.77 -31.12
N SER A 175 24.09 20.70 -31.66
CA SER A 175 24.34 21.28 -32.96
C SER A 175 25.66 22.07 -32.99
N GLU A 176 25.91 22.95 -32.01
CA GLU A 176 27.17 23.70 -31.88
C GLU A 176 28.37 22.77 -31.69
N ALA A 177 28.22 21.70 -30.87
CA ALA A 177 29.27 20.71 -30.65
C ALA A 177 29.59 19.94 -31.94
N THR A 178 28.57 19.44 -32.65
CA THR A 178 28.77 18.69 -33.90
C THR A 178 29.25 19.56 -35.06
N GLU A 179 28.92 20.86 -35.12
CA GLU A 179 29.48 21.79 -36.09
C GLU A 179 30.98 21.99 -35.88
N ARG A 180 31.40 22.13 -34.61
CA ARG A 180 32.82 22.36 -34.25
C ARG A 180 33.69 21.10 -34.43
N LEU A 181 33.15 19.94 -34.15
CA LEU A 181 33.87 18.66 -34.05
C LEU A 181 33.69 17.80 -35.31
N VAL A 182 33.38 18.35 -36.49
CA VAL A 182 33.29 17.55 -37.73
C VAL A 182 34.62 16.89 -38.04
N GLY A 183 34.63 15.56 -38.09
CA GLY A 183 35.82 14.73 -38.29
C GLY A 183 36.49 14.27 -37.00
N GLU A 184 36.10 14.79 -35.87
CA GLU A 184 36.61 14.42 -34.54
C GLU A 184 35.64 13.46 -33.85
N VAL A 185 35.98 13.01 -32.61
CA VAL A 185 35.24 12.01 -31.86
C VAL A 185 34.47 12.66 -30.74
N ILE A 186 33.19 12.27 -30.58
CA ILE A 186 32.41 12.51 -29.37
C ILE A 186 32.33 11.18 -28.61
N ASN A 187 32.73 11.22 -27.36
CA ASN A 187 32.67 10.11 -26.45
C ASN A 187 31.42 10.20 -25.57
N ILE A 188 30.64 9.15 -25.52
CA ILE A 188 29.42 9.05 -24.72
C ILE A 188 29.74 8.22 -23.49
N TYR A 189 29.55 8.81 -22.30
CA TYR A 189 29.79 8.17 -21.02
C TYR A 189 28.49 8.04 -20.23
N MET A 190 28.39 6.96 -19.48
CA MET A 190 27.45 6.82 -18.37
C MET A 190 28.29 6.79 -17.10
N ASP A 191 28.16 7.81 -16.27
CA ASP A 191 29.09 8.10 -15.17
C ASP A 191 30.55 8.17 -15.68
N ASP A 192 31.40 7.26 -15.26
CA ASP A 192 32.79 7.15 -15.71
C ASP A 192 33.01 6.03 -16.75
N THR A 193 31.95 5.33 -17.14
CA THR A 193 32.03 4.22 -18.09
C THR A 193 31.80 4.73 -19.52
N LEU A 194 32.78 4.53 -20.40
CA LEU A 194 32.65 4.83 -21.81
C LEU A 194 31.70 3.82 -22.48
N ILE A 195 30.57 4.32 -22.99
CA ILE A 195 29.57 3.51 -23.72
C ILE A 195 29.91 3.45 -25.19
N GLN A 196 30.23 4.59 -25.81
CA GLN A 196 30.49 4.69 -27.24
C GLN A 196 31.46 5.84 -27.55
N SER A 197 32.31 5.63 -28.56
CA SER A 197 33.08 6.69 -29.23
C SER A 197 32.57 6.82 -30.66
N ALA A 198 31.98 7.94 -31.00
CA ALA A 198 31.39 8.18 -32.31
C ALA A 198 32.13 9.30 -33.05
N VAL A 199 32.53 9.03 -34.31
CA VAL A 199 33.11 10.09 -35.19
C VAL A 199 31.95 10.96 -35.74
N VAL A 200 32.05 12.23 -35.55
CA VAL A 200 31.10 13.23 -36.11
C VAL A 200 31.31 13.31 -37.61
N ARG A 201 30.39 12.79 -38.41
CA ARG A 201 30.52 12.77 -39.88
C ARG A 201 30.01 14.05 -40.52
N GLU A 202 29.03 14.66 -39.93
CA GLU A 202 28.37 15.89 -40.42
C GLU A 202 27.74 16.64 -39.26
N HIS A 203 27.44 17.92 -39.48
CA HIS A 203 26.71 18.74 -38.54
C HIS A 203 25.27 18.23 -38.33
N ILE A 204 24.90 17.99 -37.06
CA ILE A 204 23.60 17.47 -36.69
C ILE A 204 22.79 18.60 -36.03
N SER A 205 21.76 19.09 -36.71
CA SER A 205 20.85 20.14 -36.22
C SER A 205 19.44 19.63 -35.93
N THR A 206 19.19 18.33 -36.08
CA THR A 206 17.86 17.74 -35.95
C THR A 206 17.43 17.52 -34.50
N GLY A 207 18.34 17.59 -33.54
CA GLY A 207 18.07 17.30 -32.15
C GLY A 207 17.92 15.79 -31.86
N GLU A 208 18.46 14.95 -32.74
CA GLU A 208 18.44 13.49 -32.58
C GLU A 208 19.88 12.94 -32.60
N ALA A 209 20.15 11.93 -31.76
CA ALA A 209 21.37 11.16 -31.76
C ALA A 209 21.08 9.67 -31.61
N MET A 210 22.04 8.83 -31.98
CA MET A 210 21.91 7.37 -31.83
C MET A 210 23.15 6.84 -31.12
N ILE A 211 22.91 5.98 -30.12
CA ILE A 211 23.96 5.20 -29.46
C ILE A 211 23.89 3.79 -30.02
N ASP A 212 24.98 3.31 -30.61
CA ASP A 212 25.13 1.97 -31.14
C ASP A 212 26.07 1.13 -30.27
N GLY A 213 26.38 -0.10 -30.70
CA GLY A 213 27.35 -0.97 -30.00
C GLY A 213 26.69 -1.93 -28.99
N MET A 214 25.38 -1.92 -28.84
CA MET A 214 24.67 -2.81 -27.95
C MET A 214 24.71 -4.25 -28.42
N SER A 215 24.94 -5.21 -27.51
CA SER A 215 24.98 -6.65 -27.80
C SER A 215 23.61 -7.26 -28.05
N GLY A 216 22.52 -6.62 -27.59
CA GLY A 216 21.16 -7.13 -27.77
C GLY A 216 20.06 -6.15 -27.36
N LEU A 217 18.81 -6.61 -27.47
CA LEU A 217 17.62 -5.84 -27.11
C LEU A 217 17.60 -5.48 -25.62
N GLU A 218 17.97 -6.40 -24.75
CA GLU A 218 17.91 -6.21 -23.29
C GLU A 218 18.89 -5.11 -22.84
N GLU A 219 20.10 -5.10 -23.38
CA GLU A 219 21.11 -4.08 -23.08
C GLU A 219 20.67 -2.70 -23.58
N ALA A 220 20.16 -2.63 -24.82
CA ALA A 220 19.63 -1.39 -25.38
C ALA A 220 18.46 -0.86 -24.56
N LYS A 221 17.59 -1.75 -24.08
CA LYS A 221 16.45 -1.39 -23.22
C LYS A 221 16.91 -0.88 -21.86
N ALA A 222 17.83 -1.59 -21.20
CA ALA A 222 18.38 -1.18 -19.91
C ALA A 222 19.04 0.21 -19.99
N LEU A 223 19.79 0.48 -21.06
CA LEU A 223 20.39 1.79 -21.29
C LEU A 223 19.34 2.87 -21.54
N SER A 224 18.36 2.61 -22.39
CA SER A 224 17.27 3.54 -22.66
C SER A 224 16.45 3.85 -21.39
N ASP A 225 16.18 2.85 -20.57
CA ASP A 225 15.45 3.00 -19.30
C ASP A 225 16.27 3.85 -18.31
N LYS A 226 17.59 3.61 -18.16
CA LYS A 226 18.47 4.43 -17.33
C LYS A 226 18.50 5.89 -17.77
N ILE A 227 18.58 6.15 -19.08
CA ILE A 227 18.57 7.50 -19.64
C ILE A 227 17.22 8.21 -19.36
N ASN A 228 16.10 7.52 -19.59
CA ASN A 228 14.75 8.06 -19.34
C ASN A 228 14.44 8.29 -17.86
N ALA A 229 15.03 7.51 -16.97
CA ALA A 229 14.91 7.74 -15.53
C ALA A 229 15.64 9.01 -15.07
N GLY A 230 16.65 9.43 -15.80
CA GLY A 230 17.49 10.56 -15.48
C GLY A 230 18.58 10.26 -14.47
N ALA A 231 19.50 11.21 -14.30
CA ALA A 231 20.59 11.11 -13.34
C ALA A 231 20.15 11.49 -11.93
N LEU A 232 20.73 10.83 -10.94
CA LEU A 232 20.62 11.26 -9.56
C LEU A 232 21.40 12.56 -9.34
N PRO A 233 20.89 13.50 -8.51
CA PRO A 233 21.54 14.78 -8.25
C PRO A 233 22.85 14.66 -7.45
N PHE A 234 23.11 13.49 -6.85
CA PHE A 234 24.31 13.12 -6.13
C PHE A 234 24.48 11.60 -6.10
N SER A 235 25.69 11.15 -5.92
CA SER A 235 26.00 9.73 -5.71
C SER A 235 25.42 9.24 -4.39
N MET A 236 24.81 8.06 -4.39
CA MET A 236 24.21 7.47 -3.20
C MET A 236 24.87 6.14 -2.83
N VAL A 237 25.12 5.96 -1.55
CA VAL A 237 25.57 4.69 -0.99
C VAL A 237 24.54 4.14 -0.03
N THR A 238 24.51 2.83 0.06
CA THR A 238 23.62 2.16 1.01
C THR A 238 24.23 2.20 2.41
N LYS A 239 23.56 2.91 3.31
CA LYS A 239 23.94 2.95 4.73
C LYS A 239 23.59 1.66 5.45
N ASN A 240 22.41 1.14 5.17
CA ASN A 240 21.91 -0.09 5.76
C ASN A 240 20.85 -0.70 4.83
N HIS A 241 20.79 -2.03 4.79
CA HIS A 241 19.71 -2.71 4.11
C HIS A 241 19.27 -3.95 4.91
N SER A 242 18.02 -4.33 4.72
CA SER A 242 17.42 -5.54 5.25
C SER A 242 16.63 -6.24 4.17
N THR A 243 16.74 -7.56 4.13
CA THR A 243 16.08 -8.38 3.13
C THR A 243 15.15 -9.38 3.79
N ILE A 244 13.96 -9.53 3.25
CA ILE A 244 12.97 -10.50 3.72
C ILE A 244 12.72 -11.51 2.60
N SER A 245 12.96 -12.79 2.90
CA SER A 245 12.66 -13.88 1.97
C SER A 245 11.14 -14.01 1.76
N PRO A 246 10.66 -14.20 0.51
CA PRO A 246 9.24 -14.41 0.23
C PRO A 246 8.62 -15.58 0.98
N THR A 247 9.39 -16.66 1.17
CA THR A 247 8.91 -17.86 1.88
C THR A 247 8.64 -17.60 3.37
N LEU A 248 9.41 -16.72 4.00
CA LEU A 248 9.22 -16.36 5.40
C LEU A 248 7.96 -15.51 5.58
N GLY A 249 7.77 -14.54 4.70
CA GLY A 249 6.62 -13.62 4.77
C GLY A 249 5.30 -14.30 4.47
N SER A 250 5.21 -15.11 3.42
CA SER A 250 4.00 -15.86 3.06
C SER A 250 3.61 -16.87 4.15
N GLY A 251 4.60 -17.58 4.74
CA GLY A 251 4.36 -18.46 5.87
C GLY A 251 3.81 -17.73 7.09
N ALA A 252 4.27 -16.52 7.38
CA ALA A 252 3.73 -15.70 8.46
C ALA A 252 2.27 -15.27 8.19
N LEU A 253 1.92 -14.90 6.94
CA LEU A 253 0.55 -14.57 6.56
C LEU A 253 -0.40 -15.73 6.77
N ASP A 254 -0.05 -16.94 6.29
CA ASP A 254 -0.89 -18.13 6.42
C ASP A 254 -1.16 -18.48 7.89
N ILE A 255 -0.14 -18.40 8.73
CA ILE A 255 -0.27 -18.63 10.18
C ILE A 255 -1.18 -17.56 10.80
N MET A 256 -1.02 -16.27 10.45
CA MET A 256 -1.83 -15.18 11.01
C MET A 256 -3.30 -15.30 10.59
N VAL A 257 -3.58 -15.63 9.33
CA VAL A 257 -4.95 -15.82 8.81
C VAL A 257 -5.61 -17.03 9.50
N MET A 258 -4.89 -18.14 9.63
CA MET A 258 -5.41 -19.32 10.31
C MET A 258 -5.66 -19.05 11.80
N ALA A 259 -4.70 -18.46 12.50
CA ALA A 259 -4.84 -18.09 13.92
C ALA A 259 -5.98 -17.09 14.16
N GLY A 260 -6.10 -16.08 13.28
CA GLY A 260 -7.19 -15.10 13.31
C GLY A 260 -8.56 -15.75 13.11
N GLY A 261 -8.68 -16.71 12.19
CA GLY A 261 -9.91 -17.48 11.95
C GLY A 261 -10.31 -18.33 13.17
N ILE A 262 -9.34 -19.03 13.76
CA ILE A 262 -9.58 -19.82 14.98
C ILE A 262 -10.01 -18.90 16.14
N ALA A 263 -9.31 -17.80 16.36
CA ALA A 263 -9.63 -16.82 17.39
C ALA A 263 -11.04 -16.24 17.19
N PHE A 264 -11.41 -15.90 15.96
CA PHE A 264 -12.75 -15.41 15.63
C PHE A 264 -13.85 -16.42 15.98
N ILE A 265 -13.67 -17.70 15.64
CA ILE A 265 -14.61 -18.78 15.97
C ILE A 265 -14.76 -18.91 17.49
N ILE A 266 -13.64 -18.92 18.23
CA ILE A 266 -13.66 -19.02 19.70
C ILE A 266 -14.41 -17.81 20.30
N ILE A 267 -14.14 -16.60 19.83
CA ILE A 267 -14.83 -15.38 20.28
C ILE A 267 -16.33 -15.48 20.01
N CYS A 268 -16.74 -15.91 18.81
CA CYS A 268 -18.16 -16.08 18.48
C CYS A 268 -18.85 -17.09 19.38
N ILE A 269 -18.22 -18.23 19.66
CA ILE A 269 -18.75 -19.25 20.58
C ILE A 269 -18.92 -18.66 21.99
N LEU A 270 -17.91 -17.97 22.52
CA LEU A 270 -17.98 -17.32 23.82
C LEU A 270 -19.08 -16.27 23.90
N LEU A 271 -19.20 -15.41 22.87
CA LEU A 271 -20.25 -14.39 22.80
C LEU A 271 -21.66 -15.01 22.80
N ILE A 272 -21.87 -16.06 22.01
CA ILE A 272 -23.17 -16.74 21.93
C ILE A 272 -23.51 -17.42 23.27
N ILE A 273 -22.56 -18.09 23.90
CA ILE A 273 -22.79 -18.79 25.20
C ILE A 273 -23.11 -17.77 26.29
N TYR A 274 -22.31 -16.69 26.40
CA TYR A 274 -22.44 -15.72 27.48
C TYR A 274 -23.62 -14.75 27.28
N TYR A 275 -23.76 -14.19 26.04
CA TYR A 275 -24.69 -13.11 25.73
C TYR A 275 -25.91 -13.58 24.92
N ARG A 276 -25.96 -14.86 24.54
CA ARG A 276 -27.10 -15.48 23.83
C ARG A 276 -27.49 -14.72 22.57
N LEU A 277 -28.70 -14.12 22.49
CA LEU A 277 -29.18 -13.41 21.31
C LEU A 277 -28.35 -12.15 20.96
N PRO A 278 -28.04 -11.24 21.90
CA PRO A 278 -27.06 -10.17 21.65
C PRO A 278 -25.71 -10.69 21.18
N GLY A 279 -25.20 -11.83 21.72
CA GLY A 279 -23.96 -12.44 21.27
C GLY A 279 -24.02 -12.94 19.83
N PHE A 280 -25.14 -13.53 19.41
CA PHE A 280 -25.34 -13.92 18.01
C PHE A 280 -25.35 -12.70 17.07
N VAL A 281 -25.99 -11.60 17.47
CA VAL A 281 -25.97 -10.35 16.71
C VAL A 281 -24.58 -9.73 16.67
N ALA A 282 -23.82 -9.82 17.77
CA ALA A 282 -22.43 -9.37 17.83
C ALA A 282 -21.53 -10.12 16.81
N CYS A 283 -21.71 -11.42 16.61
CA CYS A 283 -20.98 -12.18 15.60
C CYS A 283 -21.23 -11.63 14.17
N ILE A 284 -22.49 -11.34 13.84
CA ILE A 284 -22.86 -10.73 12.54
C ILE A 284 -22.24 -9.33 12.42
N SER A 285 -22.27 -8.55 13.49
CA SER A 285 -21.67 -7.22 13.56
C SER A 285 -20.15 -7.28 13.31
N LEU A 286 -19.45 -8.22 13.92
CA LEU A 286 -18.02 -8.43 13.70
C LEU A 286 -17.70 -8.84 12.26
N LEU A 287 -18.55 -9.66 11.62
CA LEU A 287 -18.40 -9.98 10.19
C LEU A 287 -18.52 -8.73 9.32
N ILE A 288 -19.49 -7.85 9.61
CA ILE A 288 -19.61 -6.55 8.89
C ILE A 288 -18.35 -5.71 9.10
N GLN A 289 -17.83 -5.66 10.32
CA GLN A 289 -16.62 -4.90 10.64
C GLN A 289 -15.41 -5.40 9.86
N ILE A 290 -15.13 -6.70 9.91
CA ILE A 290 -13.99 -7.32 9.19
C ILE A 290 -14.13 -7.11 7.69
N SER A 291 -15.31 -7.40 7.14
CA SER A 291 -15.56 -7.24 5.70
C SER A 291 -15.41 -5.79 5.26
N GLY A 292 -15.91 -4.84 6.06
CA GLY A 292 -15.77 -3.41 5.80
C GLY A 292 -14.32 -2.95 5.83
N GLN A 293 -13.51 -3.45 6.78
CA GLN A 293 -12.08 -3.14 6.85
C GLN A 293 -11.32 -3.68 5.65
N LEU A 294 -11.56 -4.94 5.26
CA LEU A 294 -10.93 -5.55 4.09
C LEU A 294 -11.24 -4.74 2.82
N LEU A 295 -12.49 -4.34 2.62
CA LEU A 295 -12.89 -3.50 1.50
C LEU A 295 -12.25 -2.10 1.56
N ALA A 296 -12.16 -1.50 2.75
CA ALA A 296 -11.51 -0.20 2.92
C ALA A 296 -10.01 -0.23 2.64
N ILE A 297 -9.37 -1.38 2.71
CA ILE A 297 -7.97 -1.59 2.32
C ILE A 297 -7.87 -1.94 0.84
N ALA A 298 -8.71 -2.84 0.35
CA ALA A 298 -8.66 -3.35 -1.02
C ALA A 298 -9.05 -2.28 -2.07
N ILE A 299 -10.10 -1.48 -1.82
CA ILE A 299 -10.60 -0.50 -2.80
C ILE A 299 -9.56 0.61 -3.10
N PRO A 300 -8.97 1.29 -2.12
CA PRO A 300 -7.95 2.31 -2.37
C PRO A 300 -6.55 1.71 -2.62
N GLN A 301 -6.42 0.37 -2.67
CA GLN A 301 -5.16 -0.34 -2.90
C GLN A 301 -4.06 0.02 -1.89
N ILE A 302 -4.43 0.14 -0.61
CA ILE A 302 -3.46 0.39 0.47
C ILE A 302 -2.62 -0.87 0.71
N THR A 303 -1.32 -0.71 0.80
CA THR A 303 -0.38 -1.80 1.08
C THR A 303 -0.57 -2.33 2.51
N LEU A 304 -0.94 -3.60 2.62
CA LEU A 304 -1.16 -4.27 3.90
C LEU A 304 0.11 -5.00 4.35
N THR A 305 0.60 -4.64 5.53
CA THR A 305 1.78 -5.22 6.16
C THR A 305 1.39 -6.17 7.30
N LEU A 306 2.32 -6.96 7.84
CA LEU A 306 2.07 -7.80 9.02
C LEU A 306 1.59 -6.96 10.21
N THR A 307 2.15 -5.77 10.39
CA THR A 307 1.69 -4.81 11.41
C THR A 307 0.30 -4.28 11.11
N GLY A 308 -0.05 -4.05 9.83
CA GLY A 308 -1.41 -3.70 9.42
C GLY A 308 -2.42 -4.80 9.78
N ILE A 309 -2.07 -6.08 9.59
CA ILE A 309 -2.90 -7.21 10.02
C ILE A 309 -3.07 -7.21 11.55
N ALA A 310 -2.00 -6.94 12.30
CA ALA A 310 -2.08 -6.79 13.75
C ALA A 310 -3.06 -5.65 14.16
N GLY A 311 -3.08 -4.54 13.40
CA GLY A 311 -4.04 -3.45 13.55
C GLY A 311 -5.50 -3.91 13.31
N ILE A 312 -5.74 -4.75 12.29
CA ILE A 312 -7.05 -5.35 12.05
C ILE A 312 -7.47 -6.21 13.25
N ILE A 313 -6.60 -7.10 13.71
CA ILE A 313 -6.87 -7.99 14.84
C ILE A 313 -7.19 -7.19 16.11
N LEU A 314 -6.42 -6.14 16.38
CA LEU A 314 -6.66 -5.24 17.51
C LEU A 314 -8.03 -4.54 17.41
N SER A 315 -8.39 -4.07 16.22
CA SER A 315 -9.68 -3.41 16.00
C SER A 315 -10.87 -4.36 16.13
N ILE A 316 -10.71 -5.64 15.77
CA ILE A 316 -11.72 -6.67 16.02
C ILE A 316 -11.93 -6.84 17.53
N GLY A 317 -10.85 -6.87 18.32
CA GLY A 317 -10.92 -6.88 19.78
C GLY A 317 -11.75 -5.73 20.35
N MET A 318 -11.53 -4.52 19.86
CA MET A 318 -12.33 -3.33 20.24
C MET A 318 -13.80 -3.47 19.82
N GLY A 319 -14.08 -4.09 18.68
CA GLY A 319 -15.44 -4.37 18.22
C GLY A 319 -16.17 -5.38 19.11
N VAL A 320 -15.45 -6.39 19.58
CA VAL A 320 -15.95 -7.35 20.58
C VAL A 320 -16.30 -6.63 21.88
N ASP A 321 -15.39 -5.78 22.38
CA ASP A 321 -15.58 -5.05 23.64
C ASP A 321 -16.79 -4.12 23.57
N ALA A 322 -16.97 -3.38 22.47
CA ALA A 322 -18.15 -2.53 22.25
C ALA A 322 -19.46 -3.34 22.33
N ASN A 323 -19.52 -4.51 21.71
CA ASN A 323 -20.71 -5.38 21.74
C ASN A 323 -20.94 -6.00 23.14
N ILE A 324 -19.87 -6.30 23.89
CA ILE A 324 -19.93 -6.75 25.28
C ILE A 324 -20.55 -5.67 26.15
N ILE A 325 -20.01 -4.44 26.11
CA ILE A 325 -20.51 -3.30 26.90
C ILE A 325 -22.00 -3.05 26.62
N ILE A 326 -22.39 -3.05 25.34
CA ILE A 326 -23.80 -2.89 24.95
C ILE A 326 -24.67 -4.00 25.53
N SER A 327 -24.24 -5.25 25.44
CA SER A 327 -25.00 -6.41 25.91
C SER A 327 -25.16 -6.41 27.44
N GLU A 328 -24.11 -6.04 28.18
CA GLU A 328 -24.14 -5.89 29.63
C GLU A 328 -25.10 -4.78 30.05
N ARG A 329 -25.05 -3.59 29.41
CA ARG A 329 -25.98 -2.50 29.72
C ARG A 329 -27.42 -2.86 29.42
N ILE A 330 -27.71 -3.59 28.36
CA ILE A 330 -29.07 -4.10 28.09
C ILE A 330 -29.49 -5.06 29.19
N SER A 331 -28.62 -5.97 29.62
CA SER A 331 -28.90 -6.94 30.70
C SER A 331 -29.16 -6.25 32.03
N GLU A 332 -28.37 -5.23 32.38
CA GLU A 332 -28.58 -4.42 33.60
C GLU A 332 -29.95 -3.73 33.58
N GLU A 333 -30.33 -3.12 32.46
CA GLU A 333 -31.62 -2.45 32.34
C GLU A 333 -32.83 -3.40 32.39
N ILE A 334 -32.67 -4.62 31.90
CA ILE A 334 -33.70 -5.68 32.05
C ILE A 334 -33.81 -6.13 33.51
N LYS A 335 -32.65 -6.34 34.18
CA LYS A 335 -32.66 -6.69 35.62
C LYS A 335 -33.24 -5.60 36.50
N ALA A 336 -33.13 -4.33 36.12
CA ALA A 336 -33.76 -3.18 36.76
C ALA A 336 -35.28 -3.12 36.52
N GLY A 337 -35.88 -4.08 35.82
CA GLY A 337 -37.32 -4.20 35.65
C GLY A 337 -37.92 -3.43 34.49
N LYS A 338 -37.11 -2.86 33.59
CA LYS A 338 -37.60 -2.18 32.38
C LYS A 338 -38.18 -3.18 31.38
N THR A 339 -39.16 -2.74 30.59
CA THR A 339 -39.68 -3.52 29.47
C THR A 339 -38.55 -3.72 28.43
N LEU A 340 -38.57 -4.86 27.72
CA LEU A 340 -37.49 -5.22 26.75
C LEU A 340 -37.15 -4.09 25.78
N GLY A 341 -38.15 -3.43 25.19
CA GLY A 341 -37.92 -2.33 24.26
C GLY A 341 -37.30 -1.08 24.92
N ALA A 342 -37.70 -0.77 26.16
CA ALA A 342 -37.14 0.33 26.94
C ALA A 342 -35.70 -0.02 27.39
N ALA A 343 -35.44 -1.25 27.81
CA ALA A 343 -34.12 -1.73 28.22
C ALA A 343 -33.12 -1.72 27.07
N ILE A 344 -33.52 -2.17 25.88
CA ILE A 344 -32.65 -2.09 24.67
C ILE A 344 -32.31 -0.63 24.36
N SER A 345 -33.32 0.28 24.38
CA SER A 345 -33.07 1.69 24.06
C SER A 345 -32.17 2.37 25.09
N ALA A 346 -32.38 2.11 26.37
CA ALA A 346 -31.57 2.64 27.47
C ALA A 346 -30.15 2.05 27.48
N GLY A 347 -30.04 0.73 27.29
CA GLY A 347 -28.74 0.06 27.24
C GLY A 347 -27.84 0.62 26.15
N PHE A 348 -28.32 0.79 24.92
CA PHE A 348 -27.56 1.43 23.84
C PHE A 348 -27.18 2.89 24.16
N LYS A 349 -28.08 3.65 24.78
CA LYS A 349 -27.78 5.03 25.14
C LYS A 349 -26.69 5.12 26.21
N ASN A 350 -26.77 4.29 27.23
CA ASN A 350 -25.82 4.28 28.33
C ASN A 350 -24.46 3.67 27.93
N ALA A 351 -24.45 2.68 27.01
CA ALA A 351 -23.21 2.10 26.47
C ALA A 351 -22.48 3.06 25.53
N PHE A 352 -23.20 3.93 24.82
CA PHE A 352 -22.61 4.76 23.75
C PHE A 352 -21.48 5.64 24.25
N SER A 353 -21.62 6.30 25.40
CA SER A 353 -20.56 7.15 25.96
C SER A 353 -19.28 6.33 26.22
N SER A 354 -19.39 5.18 26.90
CA SER A 354 -18.23 4.35 27.20
C SER A 354 -17.54 3.81 25.94
N VAL A 355 -18.33 3.37 24.94
CA VAL A 355 -17.79 2.89 23.66
C VAL A 355 -17.15 4.04 22.88
N PHE A 356 -17.75 5.24 22.90
CA PHE A 356 -17.22 6.42 22.23
C PHE A 356 -15.88 6.86 22.85
N ASP A 357 -15.84 7.00 24.18
CA ASP A 357 -14.65 7.48 24.91
C ASP A 357 -13.45 6.54 24.71
N GLY A 358 -13.68 5.22 24.76
CA GLY A 358 -12.63 4.23 24.51
C GLY A 358 -12.09 4.28 23.07
N ASN A 359 -12.98 4.39 22.07
CA ASN A 359 -12.57 4.42 20.68
C ASN A 359 -11.94 5.75 20.26
N ILE A 360 -12.34 6.89 20.85
CA ILE A 360 -11.77 8.20 20.52
C ILE A 360 -10.30 8.29 20.90
N THR A 361 -9.92 7.66 22.02
CA THR A 361 -8.52 7.59 22.45
C THR A 361 -7.65 6.87 21.42
N VAL A 362 -8.11 5.72 20.93
CA VAL A 362 -7.40 4.95 19.91
C VAL A 362 -7.42 5.67 18.55
N LEU A 363 -8.51 6.40 18.24
CA LEU A 363 -8.60 7.22 17.03
C LEU A 363 -7.54 8.33 17.02
N ILE A 364 -7.32 9.00 18.15
CA ILE A 364 -6.27 10.03 18.27
C ILE A 364 -4.89 9.39 18.00
N VAL A 365 -4.62 8.23 18.59
CA VAL A 365 -3.38 7.49 18.34
C VAL A 365 -3.23 7.13 16.86
N ALA A 366 -4.29 6.60 16.24
CA ALA A 366 -4.28 6.23 14.82
C ALA A 366 -3.99 7.45 13.92
N VAL A 367 -4.60 8.61 14.20
CA VAL A 367 -4.37 9.85 13.45
C VAL A 367 -2.93 10.35 13.62
N VAL A 368 -2.37 10.29 14.82
CA VAL A 368 -0.96 10.67 15.08
C VAL A 368 -0.01 9.74 14.32
N LEU A 369 -0.23 8.42 14.41
CA LEU A 369 0.57 7.44 13.68
C LEU A 369 0.42 7.59 12.15
N TRP A 370 -0.76 7.96 11.66
CA TRP A 370 -0.97 8.23 10.24
C TRP A 370 -0.22 9.47 9.76
N ARG A 371 -0.16 10.53 10.60
CA ARG A 371 0.50 11.80 10.23
C ARG A 371 2.01 11.73 10.29
N PHE A 372 2.57 10.95 11.21
CA PHE A 372 4.00 10.91 11.50
C PHE A 372 4.65 9.56 11.22
N GLY A 373 3.85 8.50 10.98
CA GLY A 373 4.36 7.17 10.67
C GLY A 373 4.77 7.04 9.20
N SER A 374 5.64 6.07 8.95
CA SER A 374 6.06 5.64 7.62
C SER A 374 6.05 4.11 7.55
N GLY A 375 6.00 3.58 6.34
CA GLY A 375 6.08 2.15 6.09
C GLY A 375 5.01 1.34 6.81
N SER A 376 5.45 0.33 7.52
CA SER A 376 4.58 -0.60 8.24
C SER A 376 3.73 0.07 9.33
N VAL A 377 4.22 1.18 9.93
CA VAL A 377 3.46 1.96 10.92
C VAL A 377 2.26 2.65 10.29
N LEU A 378 2.39 3.13 9.05
CA LEU A 378 1.28 3.73 8.30
C LEU A 378 0.17 2.73 8.02
N SER A 379 0.53 1.51 7.61
CA SER A 379 -0.43 0.42 7.39
C SER A 379 -1.18 0.05 8.68
N PHE A 380 -0.48 -0.02 9.82
CA PHE A 380 -1.08 -0.22 11.14
C PHE A 380 -2.07 0.89 11.49
N ALA A 381 -1.65 2.16 11.33
CA ALA A 381 -2.49 3.31 11.63
C ALA A 381 -3.77 3.34 10.78
N TYR A 382 -3.65 3.04 9.47
CA TYR A 382 -4.79 2.97 8.56
C TYR A 382 -5.76 1.84 8.93
N SER A 383 -5.22 0.67 9.29
CA SER A 383 -6.03 -0.46 9.75
C SER A 383 -6.79 -0.15 11.03
N LEU A 384 -6.15 0.52 12.01
CA LEU A 384 -6.82 0.99 13.21
C LEU A 384 -7.92 2.02 12.91
N PHE A 385 -7.60 3.01 12.09
CA PHE A 385 -8.54 4.09 11.75
C PHE A 385 -9.80 3.53 11.09
N THR A 386 -9.64 2.70 10.06
CA THR A 386 -10.76 2.05 9.37
C THR A 386 -11.52 1.12 10.31
N GLY A 387 -10.81 0.39 11.18
CA GLY A 387 -11.39 -0.49 12.18
C GLY A 387 -12.32 0.22 13.15
N ILE A 388 -11.94 1.39 13.62
CA ILE A 388 -12.77 2.20 14.51
C ILE A 388 -14.04 2.69 13.78
N ILE A 389 -13.90 3.16 12.54
CA ILE A 389 -15.07 3.60 11.74
C ILE A 389 -16.06 2.44 11.58
N PHE A 390 -15.57 1.27 11.16
CA PHE A 390 -16.45 0.11 10.99
C PHE A 390 -16.97 -0.46 12.30
N ASN A 391 -16.25 -0.31 13.41
CA ASN A 391 -16.76 -0.64 14.75
C ASN A 391 -18.00 0.21 15.09
N PHE A 392 -18.00 1.52 14.84
CA PHE A 392 -19.21 2.35 15.04
C PHE A 392 -20.35 1.98 14.10
N VAL A 393 -20.05 1.71 12.84
CA VAL A 393 -21.07 1.32 11.84
C VAL A 393 -21.67 -0.04 12.19
N ALA A 394 -20.84 -1.03 12.44
CA ALA A 394 -21.25 -2.41 12.69
C ALA A 394 -21.63 -2.64 14.17
N GLY A 395 -20.73 -2.31 15.10
CA GLY A 395 -20.89 -2.60 16.52
C GLY A 395 -22.01 -1.79 17.18
N VAL A 396 -22.15 -0.51 16.84
CA VAL A 396 -23.17 0.34 17.44
C VAL A 396 -24.42 0.41 16.58
N THR A 397 -24.29 0.77 15.30
CA THR A 397 -25.46 1.08 14.46
C THR A 397 -26.16 -0.18 13.95
N ALA A 398 -25.43 -1.10 13.30
CA ALA A 398 -26.03 -2.31 12.75
C ALA A 398 -26.51 -3.26 13.87
N SER A 399 -25.73 -3.41 14.95
CA SER A 399 -26.12 -4.20 16.12
C SER A 399 -27.39 -3.69 16.75
N ARG A 400 -27.53 -2.35 16.93
CA ARG A 400 -28.76 -1.73 17.45
C ARG A 400 -29.98 -2.02 16.57
N LEU A 401 -29.84 -1.88 15.25
CA LEU A 401 -30.91 -2.15 14.30
C LEU A 401 -31.35 -3.61 14.35
N MET A 402 -30.40 -4.55 14.39
CA MET A 402 -30.65 -5.99 14.45
C MET A 402 -31.32 -6.40 15.76
N ILE A 403 -30.80 -6.01 16.92
CA ILE A 403 -31.37 -6.33 18.23
C ILE A 403 -32.79 -5.78 18.36
N ARG A 404 -33.00 -4.53 17.92
CA ARG A 404 -34.31 -3.90 17.95
C ARG A 404 -35.33 -4.56 17.01
N SER A 405 -34.87 -5.06 15.87
CA SER A 405 -35.71 -5.81 14.93
C SER A 405 -36.09 -7.18 15.48
N LEU A 406 -35.13 -7.93 16.03
CA LEU A 406 -35.35 -9.25 16.61
C LEU A 406 -36.28 -9.21 17.82
N SER A 407 -36.24 -8.16 18.66
CA SER A 407 -37.11 -8.00 19.82
C SER A 407 -38.60 -7.84 19.47
N GLN A 408 -38.94 -7.65 18.18
CA GLN A 408 -40.34 -7.53 17.73
C GLN A 408 -41.02 -8.86 17.37
N TYR A 409 -40.24 -9.93 17.27
CA TYR A 409 -40.76 -11.27 17.02
C TYR A 409 -41.23 -11.88 18.34
N GLU A 410 -42.44 -12.42 18.39
CA GLU A 410 -43.04 -12.99 19.61
C GLU A 410 -42.19 -14.09 20.22
N PHE A 411 -41.63 -14.97 19.36
CA PHE A 411 -40.76 -16.07 19.77
C PHE A 411 -39.43 -15.58 20.42
N LEU A 412 -38.91 -14.43 20.02
CA LEU A 412 -37.66 -13.84 20.53
C LEU A 412 -37.88 -12.76 21.59
N ARG A 413 -39.11 -12.52 22.00
CA ARG A 413 -39.46 -11.45 22.95
C ARG A 413 -39.19 -11.82 24.42
N ASN A 414 -38.65 -13.01 24.67
CA ASN A 414 -38.34 -13.43 26.03
C ASN A 414 -37.11 -12.67 26.59
N PRO A 415 -37.24 -11.91 27.69
CA PRO A 415 -36.17 -11.12 28.28
C PRO A 415 -34.93 -11.97 28.64
N LYS A 416 -35.14 -13.26 28.99
CA LYS A 416 -34.06 -14.19 29.33
C LYS A 416 -33.05 -14.43 28.18
N LEU A 417 -33.47 -14.20 26.92
CA LEU A 417 -32.59 -14.31 25.76
C LEU A 417 -31.63 -13.12 25.62
N TYR A 418 -31.93 -12.01 26.29
CA TYR A 418 -31.16 -10.76 26.25
C TYR A 418 -30.38 -10.49 27.55
N THR A 419 -30.47 -11.40 28.54
CA THR A 419 -29.70 -11.29 29.79
C THR A 419 -28.46 -12.16 29.71
N CYS A 420 -27.35 -11.63 30.24
CA CYS A 420 -26.08 -12.33 30.33
C CYS A 420 -26.19 -13.52 31.32
N LEU A 421 -25.38 -14.56 31.11
CA LEU A 421 -25.25 -15.67 32.04
C LEU A 421 -24.71 -15.11 33.36
N SER A 422 -25.60 -14.92 34.34
CA SER A 422 -25.20 -14.47 35.68
C SER A 422 -24.45 -15.60 36.37
N ARG A 423 -23.17 -15.42 36.71
CA ARG A 423 -22.60 -16.15 37.85
C ARG A 423 -23.49 -15.82 39.07
N ARG A 424 -24.19 -16.79 39.61
CA ARG A 424 -24.69 -16.71 40.98
C ARG A 424 -23.46 -16.57 41.87
N VAL A 425 -23.14 -15.32 42.22
CA VAL A 425 -22.32 -15.09 43.41
C VAL A 425 -23.24 -15.44 44.58
N THR A 426 -23.15 -16.66 45.06
CA THR A 426 -23.59 -16.98 46.40
C THR A 426 -22.69 -16.21 47.35
N LEU A 427 -23.18 -15.11 47.88
CA LEU A 427 -22.69 -14.46 49.08
C LEU A 427 -22.93 -15.41 50.26
#